data_7047eeeee12f9dae9b640271b93396f5
#
_entry.id   7047eeeee12f9dae9b640271b93396f5
#
_cell.length_a   1.000
_cell.length_b   1.000
_cell.length_c   1.000
_cell.angle_alpha   90.00
_cell.angle_beta   90.00
_cell.angle_gamma   90.00
#
_symmetry.space_group_name_H-M   'P 1'
#
loop_
_entity.id
_entity.type
_entity.pdbx_description
1 polymer ?
#
loop_
_entity_poly.entity_id
_entity_poly.type
_entity_poly.pdbx_seq_one_letter_code
_entity_poly.pdbx_strand_id
1 'polypeptide(L)'
;MSGRLTVTSGELRATAGDMRGTASNIAQEFNRMMGKVQELTGSWTGQGASAFNGFYDQFNQSWGKTQEALDGVARLLESAANAYDEAERNIAQQFQG
;
A
#
# COMPACT_ATOMS: atom_id res chain seq x y z
N MET A 1 14.20 1.40 -28.32
CA MET A 1 14.28 0.96 -27.70
C MET A 1 13.76 0.91 -27.06
N SER A 2 13.53 0.83 -27.27
CA SER A 2 13.15 0.65 -26.79
C SER A 2 12.81 0.20 -25.83
N GLY A 3 12.17 0.00 -25.76
CA GLY A 3 11.68 -0.68 -24.64
C GLY A 3 12.63 -0.95 -23.52
N ARG A 4 13.63 -0.21 -23.49
CA ARG A 4 14.62 -0.38 -22.43
C ARG A 4 14.07 0.17 -21.13
N LEU A 5 14.03 -0.68 -20.11
CA LEU A 5 13.71 -0.25 -18.76
C LEU A 5 14.97 0.29 -18.11
N THR A 6 14.86 1.52 -17.64
CA THR A 6 15.97 2.17 -16.95
C THR A 6 15.74 2.22 -15.45
N VAL A 7 14.81 1.41 -14.96
CA VAL A 7 14.48 1.37 -13.53
C VAL A 7 15.61 0.67 -12.77
N THR A 8 16.02 1.27 -11.69
CA THR A 8 17.06 0.70 -10.82
C THR A 8 16.43 0.05 -9.59
N SER A 9 17.20 -0.81 -8.93
CA SER A 9 16.73 -1.43 -7.68
C SER A 9 16.46 -0.38 -6.61
N GLY A 10 17.26 0.71 -6.60
CA GLY A 10 17.03 1.80 -5.66
C GLY A 10 15.69 2.48 -5.90
N GLU A 11 15.34 2.69 -7.17
CA GLU A 11 14.04 3.28 -7.50
C GLU A 11 12.88 2.37 -7.11
N LEU A 12 13.04 1.07 -7.29
CA LEU A 12 12.02 0.10 -6.91
C LEU A 12 11.79 0.12 -5.40
N ARG A 13 12.88 0.15 -4.63
CA ARG A 13 12.78 0.21 -3.16
C ARG A 13 12.18 1.53 -2.69
N ALA A 14 12.57 2.64 -3.31
CA ALA A 14 12.02 3.95 -2.96
C ALA A 14 10.53 3.98 -3.21
N THR A 15 10.08 3.44 -4.35
CA THR A 15 8.65 3.41 -4.68
C THR A 15 7.89 2.52 -3.69
N ALA A 16 8.47 1.37 -3.31
CA ALA A 16 7.85 0.50 -2.32
C ALA A 16 7.70 1.23 -0.97
N GLY A 17 8.73 1.97 -0.56
CA GLY A 17 8.68 2.76 0.66
C GLY A 17 7.63 3.85 0.59
N ASP A 18 7.54 4.53 -0.54
CA ASP A 18 6.52 5.56 -0.75
C ASP A 18 5.11 4.97 -0.68
N MET A 19 4.90 3.81 -1.26
CA MET A 19 3.61 3.14 -1.20
C MET A 19 3.22 2.81 0.24
N ARG A 20 4.17 2.29 1.01
CA ARG A 20 3.91 1.98 2.41
C ARG A 20 3.64 3.23 3.23
N GLY A 21 4.39 4.31 2.97
CA GLY A 21 4.17 5.57 3.64
C GLY A 21 2.80 6.14 3.33
N THR A 22 2.40 6.09 2.06
CA THR A 22 1.07 6.56 1.64
C THR A 22 -0.03 5.73 2.31
N ALA A 23 0.14 4.40 2.34
CA ALA A 23 -0.84 3.52 2.98
C ALA A 23 -0.97 3.85 4.46
N SER A 24 0.16 4.11 5.13
CA SER A 24 0.15 4.50 6.54
C SER A 24 -0.57 5.82 6.76
N ASN A 25 -0.32 6.80 5.89
CA ASN A 25 -0.98 8.11 5.99
C ASN A 25 -2.48 7.98 5.79
N ILE A 26 -2.91 7.17 4.83
CA ILE A 26 -4.33 6.93 4.59
C ILE A 26 -4.96 6.25 5.83
N ALA A 27 -4.26 5.28 6.41
CA ALA A 27 -4.75 4.58 7.59
C ALA A 27 -4.95 5.55 8.77
N GLN A 28 -4.01 6.49 8.96
CA GLN A 28 -4.13 7.49 10.02
C GLN A 28 -5.32 8.41 9.78
N GLU A 29 -5.48 8.87 8.54
CA GLU A 29 -6.62 9.73 8.20
C GLU A 29 -7.93 8.98 8.36
N PHE A 30 -7.94 7.71 7.98
CA PHE A 30 -9.13 6.87 8.15
C PHE A 30 -9.49 6.75 9.62
N ASN A 31 -8.50 6.47 10.48
CA ASN A 31 -8.75 6.35 11.92
C ASN A 31 -9.27 7.66 12.52
N ARG A 32 -8.73 8.79 12.07
CA ARG A 32 -9.19 10.10 12.52
C ARG A 32 -10.64 10.33 12.11
N MET A 33 -10.98 10.03 10.89
CA MET A 33 -12.33 10.16 10.39
C MET A 33 -13.29 9.27 11.17
N MET A 34 -12.81 8.07 11.50
CA MET A 34 -13.60 7.11 12.27
C MET A 34 -13.98 7.62 13.63
N GLY A 35 -13.06 8.29 14.31
CA GLY A 35 -13.35 8.88 15.60
C GLY A 35 -14.49 9.88 15.50
N LYS A 36 -14.48 10.70 14.43
CA LYS A 36 -15.55 11.67 14.21
C LYS A 36 -16.88 10.99 13.92
N VAL A 37 -16.85 9.93 13.15
CA VAL A 37 -18.06 9.17 12.83
C VAL A 37 -18.65 8.55 14.08
N GLN A 38 -17.81 7.99 14.94
CA GLN A 38 -18.29 7.40 16.20
C GLN A 38 -18.95 8.44 17.11
N GLU A 39 -18.39 9.65 17.16
CA GLU A 39 -19.00 10.74 17.91
C GLU A 39 -20.38 11.06 17.35
N LEU A 40 -20.50 11.14 16.04
CA LEU A 40 -21.75 11.45 15.38
C LEU A 40 -22.79 10.35 15.61
N THR A 41 -22.39 9.09 15.40
CA THR A 41 -23.33 7.96 15.54
C THR A 41 -23.72 7.70 16.99
N GLY A 42 -22.91 8.16 17.93
CA GLY A 42 -23.27 8.06 19.34
C GLY A 42 -24.53 8.83 19.69
N SER A 43 -24.80 9.90 18.95
CA SER A 43 -26.01 10.71 19.17
C SER A 43 -27.05 10.53 18.07
N TRP A 44 -26.79 9.68 17.11
CA TRP A 44 -27.64 9.46 15.94
C TRP A 44 -28.30 8.09 16.04
N THR A 45 -29.62 8.07 16.06
CA THR A 45 -30.39 6.83 16.21
C THR A 45 -31.36 6.65 15.05
N GLY A 46 -31.86 5.42 14.89
CA GLY A 46 -32.89 5.12 13.92
C GLY A 46 -32.34 4.48 12.65
N GLN A 47 -33.19 4.47 11.60
CA GLN A 47 -32.87 3.77 10.34
C GLN A 47 -31.67 4.39 9.62
N GLY A 48 -31.53 5.72 9.70
CA GLY A 48 -30.40 6.38 9.09
C GLY A 48 -29.07 5.94 9.67
N ALA A 49 -29.02 5.80 10.99
CA ALA A 49 -27.82 5.34 11.67
C ALA A 49 -27.48 3.90 11.28
N SER A 50 -28.50 3.03 11.19
CA SER A 50 -28.29 1.64 10.79
C SER A 50 -27.78 1.54 9.36
N ALA A 51 -28.36 2.33 8.45
CA ALA A 51 -27.90 2.33 7.05
C ALA A 51 -26.45 2.82 6.95
N PHE A 52 -26.13 3.86 7.72
CA PHE A 52 -24.77 4.39 7.73
C PHE A 52 -23.78 3.35 8.24
N ASN A 53 -24.11 2.64 9.31
CA ASN A 53 -23.24 1.60 9.84
C ASN A 53 -23.01 0.49 8.83
N GLY A 54 -24.01 0.16 8.03
CA GLY A 54 -23.84 -0.82 6.95
C GLY A 54 -22.84 -0.39 5.90
N PHE A 55 -22.93 0.86 5.44
CA PHE A 55 -21.96 1.40 4.48
C PHE A 55 -20.58 1.47 5.10
N TYR A 56 -20.52 1.81 6.36
CA TYR A 56 -19.27 1.89 7.10
C TYR A 56 -18.56 0.54 7.13
N ASP A 57 -19.29 -0.52 7.41
CA ASP A 57 -18.72 -1.87 7.43
C ASP A 57 -18.19 -2.26 6.06
N GLN A 58 -18.92 -1.93 4.99
CA GLN A 58 -18.48 -2.17 3.63
C GLN A 58 -17.20 -1.42 3.31
N PHE A 59 -17.13 -0.17 3.73
CA PHE A 59 -15.94 0.64 3.53
C PHE A 59 -14.73 0.05 4.25
N ASN A 60 -14.93 -0.40 5.49
CA ASN A 60 -13.88 -1.05 6.26
C ASN A 60 -13.32 -2.27 5.57
N GLN A 61 -14.20 -3.11 5.03
CA GLN A 61 -13.78 -4.30 4.31
C GLN A 61 -13.01 -3.95 3.05
N SER A 62 -13.49 -2.97 2.30
CA SER A 62 -12.81 -2.51 1.09
C SER A 62 -11.43 -1.94 1.41
N TRP A 63 -11.34 -1.17 2.48
CA TRP A 63 -10.07 -0.60 2.90
C TRP A 63 -9.08 -1.69 3.31
N GLY A 64 -9.55 -2.72 4.01
CA GLY A 64 -8.70 -3.85 4.35
C GLY A 64 -8.11 -4.53 3.13
N LYS A 65 -8.93 -4.75 2.11
CA LYS A 65 -8.48 -5.34 0.85
C LYS A 65 -7.49 -4.43 0.13
N THR A 66 -7.74 -3.12 0.16
CA THR A 66 -6.84 -2.16 -0.45
C THR A 66 -5.48 -2.16 0.23
N GLN A 67 -5.45 -2.24 1.56
CA GLN A 67 -4.20 -2.33 2.30
C GLN A 67 -3.41 -3.58 1.91
N GLU A 68 -4.09 -4.72 1.79
CA GLU A 68 -3.45 -5.95 1.36
C GLU A 68 -2.86 -5.82 -0.03
N ALA A 69 -3.61 -5.20 -0.95
CA ALA A 69 -3.14 -5.00 -2.31
C ALA A 69 -1.91 -4.09 -2.36
N LEU A 70 -1.94 -3.01 -1.61
CA LEU A 70 -0.81 -2.08 -1.55
C LEU A 70 0.44 -2.76 -0.99
N ASP A 71 0.27 -3.53 0.08
CA ASP A 71 1.38 -4.27 0.66
C ASP A 71 1.92 -5.30 -0.32
N GLY A 72 1.03 -5.98 -1.04
CA GLY A 72 1.44 -6.96 -2.05
C GLY A 72 2.26 -6.35 -3.16
N VAL A 73 1.86 -5.17 -3.65
CA VAL A 73 2.61 -4.48 -4.70
C VAL A 73 3.96 -4.03 -4.16
N ALA A 74 4.01 -3.50 -2.94
CA ALA A 74 5.27 -3.08 -2.33
C ALA A 74 6.24 -4.26 -2.21
N ARG A 75 5.74 -5.42 -1.81
CA ARG A 75 6.58 -6.63 -1.73
C ARG A 75 7.09 -7.06 -3.09
N LEU A 76 6.24 -6.97 -4.12
CA LEU A 76 6.67 -7.28 -5.48
C LEU A 76 7.80 -6.36 -5.93
N LEU A 77 7.69 -5.08 -5.63
CA LEU A 77 8.73 -4.12 -5.98
C LEU A 77 10.04 -4.44 -5.26
N GLU A 78 9.95 -4.82 -4.00
CA GLU A 78 11.14 -5.19 -3.23
C GLU A 78 11.77 -6.48 -3.76
N SER A 79 10.93 -7.45 -4.13
CA SER A 79 11.43 -8.68 -4.73
C SER A 79 12.13 -8.42 -6.06
N ALA A 80 11.54 -7.53 -6.87
CA ALA A 80 12.16 -7.14 -8.13
C ALA A 80 13.50 -6.45 -7.90
N ALA A 81 13.57 -5.59 -6.88
CA ALA A 81 14.82 -4.91 -6.54
C ALA A 81 15.90 -5.92 -6.14
N ASN A 82 15.52 -6.92 -5.35
CA ASN A 82 16.46 -7.96 -4.93
C ASN A 82 16.95 -8.78 -6.13
N ALA A 83 16.04 -9.09 -7.05
CA ALA A 83 16.42 -9.83 -8.26
C ALA A 83 17.38 -9.03 -9.13
N TYR A 84 17.16 -7.72 -9.25
CA TYR A 84 18.06 -6.85 -10.00
C TYR A 84 19.45 -6.85 -9.36
N ASP A 85 19.52 -6.72 -8.04
CA ASP A 85 20.79 -6.71 -7.32
C ASP A 85 21.53 -8.04 -7.51
N GLU A 86 20.81 -9.15 -7.45
CA GLU A 86 21.41 -10.46 -7.67
C GLU A 86 21.95 -10.60 -9.07
N ALA A 87 21.18 -10.15 -10.07
CA ALA A 87 21.62 -10.21 -11.46
C ALA A 87 22.88 -9.39 -11.65
N GLU A 88 22.95 -8.20 -11.08
CA GLU A 88 24.13 -7.34 -11.16
C GLU A 88 25.34 -8.00 -10.50
N ARG A 89 25.15 -8.62 -9.36
CA ARG A 89 26.24 -9.32 -8.68
C ARG A 89 26.75 -10.50 -9.51
N ASN A 90 25.85 -11.24 -10.11
CA ASN A 90 26.23 -12.39 -10.95
C ASN A 90 27.02 -11.94 -12.16
N ILE A 91 26.60 -10.84 -12.78
CA ILE A 91 27.33 -10.29 -13.93
C ILE A 91 28.72 -9.84 -13.49
N ALA A 92 28.82 -9.14 -12.37
CA ALA A 92 30.11 -8.68 -11.86
C ALA A 92 31.05 -9.85 -11.58
N GLN A 93 30.53 -10.94 -11.00
CA GLN A 93 31.32 -12.12 -10.73
C GLN A 93 31.82 -12.77 -11.99
N GLN A 94 30.99 -12.80 -13.04
CA GLN A 94 31.43 -13.36 -14.34
C GLN A 94 32.58 -12.58 -14.93
N PHE A 95 32.58 -11.27 -14.76
CA PHE A 95 33.64 -10.43 -15.29
C PHE A 95 34.90 -10.44 -14.44
N GLN A 96 34.77 -10.79 -13.18
CA GLN A 96 35.92 -10.90 -12.27
C GLN A 96 36.62 -12.25 -12.41
N GLY A 97 35.90 -13.25 -12.86
CA GLY A 97 36.38 -14.58 -12.95
C GLY A 97 37.49 -14.73 -13.93
#